data_9f77a336e3f8f8bbde847579810106f0
#
_entry.id   9f77a336e3f8f8bbde847579810106f0
#
_cell.length_a   1.000
_cell.length_b   1.000
_cell.length_c   1.000
_cell.angle_alpha   90.00
_cell.angle_beta   90.00
_cell.angle_gamma   90.00
#
_symmetry.space_group_name_H-M   'P 1'
#
loop_
_entity.id
_entity.type
_entity.pdbx_description
1 polymer ?
#
loop_
_entity_poly.entity_id
_entity_poly.type
_entity_poly.pdbx_seq_one_letter_code
_entity_poly.pdbx_strand_id
1 'polypeptide(L)'
;MPARVKYRKMHRGNRAGLASRGNTVAFGEYGLMAMERCWLDTKQIEAARVAITRFMKRRGKVWIRVFPDKSYTKKPLETRMGKGKGPVESWVAVIRPASVLFEVDGVPEAVARESMRLAANKLPIRTKFISRHKLG
;
A
#
# COMPACT_ATOMS: atom_id res chain seq x y z
N MET A 1 11.14 -4.77 -1.91
CA MET A 1 11.62 -5.01 -3.27
C MET A 1 11.35 -6.44 -3.69
N PRO A 2 10.90 -6.67 -4.90
CA PRO A 2 10.64 -8.04 -5.35
C PRO A 2 11.91 -8.88 -5.34
N ALA A 3 11.76 -10.15 -4.99
CA ALA A 3 12.88 -11.07 -4.96
C ALA A 3 13.40 -11.37 -6.36
N ARG A 4 12.52 -11.30 -7.34
CA ARG A 4 12.86 -11.57 -8.73
C ARG A 4 12.31 -10.46 -9.60
N VAL A 5 13.16 -9.82 -10.38
CA VAL A 5 12.75 -8.68 -11.20
C VAL A 5 13.11 -8.97 -12.66
N LYS A 6 12.09 -9.09 -13.50
CA LYS A 6 12.30 -9.31 -14.92
C LYS A 6 12.86 -8.07 -15.58
N TYR A 7 12.34 -6.92 -15.25
CA TYR A 7 12.83 -5.65 -15.74
C TYR A 7 13.20 -4.78 -14.56
N ARG A 8 14.37 -4.17 -14.65
CA ARG A 8 14.81 -3.31 -13.57
C ARG A 8 14.08 -1.98 -13.55
N LYS A 9 13.73 -1.47 -14.72
CA LYS A 9 13.04 -0.21 -14.86
C LYS A 9 11.76 -0.43 -15.66
N MET A 10 10.72 0.28 -15.28
CA MET A 10 9.41 0.15 -15.90
C MET A 10 8.90 1.52 -16.28
N HIS A 11 8.09 1.57 -17.31
CA HIS A 11 7.41 2.81 -17.68
C HIS A 11 6.36 3.14 -16.63
N ARG A 12 6.12 4.43 -16.47
CA ARG A 12 5.03 4.86 -15.61
C ARG A 12 3.71 4.50 -16.26
N GLY A 13 2.89 3.78 -15.51
CA GLY A 13 1.60 3.38 -16.01
C GLY A 13 0.53 4.42 -15.78
N ASN A 14 -0.62 4.16 -16.35
CA ASN A 14 -1.80 4.96 -16.12
C ASN A 14 -2.37 4.62 -14.75
N ARG A 15 -2.57 5.63 -13.90
CA ARG A 15 -3.10 5.45 -12.56
C ARG A 15 -4.60 5.67 -12.47
N ALA A 16 -5.26 5.82 -13.62
CA ALA A 16 -6.70 6.01 -13.63
C ALA A 16 -7.42 4.67 -13.48
N GLY A 17 -8.68 4.76 -13.14
CA GLY A 17 -9.54 3.57 -13.03
C GLY A 17 -9.60 3.01 -11.63
N LEU A 18 -10.54 2.12 -11.44
CA LEU A 18 -10.76 1.43 -10.17
C LEU A 18 -10.03 0.10 -10.19
N ALA A 19 -9.73 -0.39 -8.99
CA ALA A 19 -9.16 -1.72 -8.87
C ALA A 19 -10.19 -2.75 -9.28
N SER A 20 -9.80 -3.67 -10.17
CA SER A 20 -10.66 -4.78 -10.56
C SER A 20 -10.39 -6.01 -9.71
N ARG A 21 -9.25 -6.03 -9.02
CA ARG A 21 -8.87 -7.10 -8.10
C ARG A 21 -8.40 -6.47 -6.81
N GLY A 22 -8.52 -7.25 -5.73
CA GLY A 22 -8.04 -6.78 -4.44
C GLY A 22 -8.90 -5.69 -3.84
N ASN A 23 -10.18 -5.65 -4.23
CA ASN A 23 -11.09 -4.64 -3.73
C ASN A 23 -12.04 -5.16 -2.65
N THR A 24 -11.80 -6.38 -2.16
CA THR A 24 -12.59 -6.95 -1.08
C THR A 24 -11.66 -7.56 -0.04
N VAL A 25 -12.16 -7.64 1.20
CA VAL A 25 -11.42 -8.31 2.26
C VAL A 25 -11.43 -9.80 1.98
N ALA A 26 -10.26 -10.41 1.86
CA ALA A 26 -10.12 -11.80 1.45
C ALA A 26 -9.54 -12.69 2.55
N PHE A 27 -8.61 -12.18 3.33
CA PHE A 27 -7.88 -12.98 4.32
C PHE A 27 -8.34 -12.72 5.75
N GLY A 28 -8.64 -11.48 6.08
CA GLY A 28 -8.99 -11.11 7.43
C GLY A 28 -10.46 -10.76 7.58
N GLU A 29 -10.77 -10.16 8.70
CA GLU A 29 -12.12 -9.70 9.03
C GLU A 29 -12.33 -8.25 8.61
N TYR A 30 -11.28 -7.45 8.73
CA TYR A 30 -11.34 -6.00 8.51
C TYR A 30 -10.21 -5.57 7.62
N GLY A 31 -10.40 -4.47 6.92
CA GLY A 31 -9.40 -3.97 6.01
C GLY A 31 -9.40 -2.47 5.90
N LEU A 32 -8.35 -1.96 5.27
CA LEU A 32 -8.20 -0.55 4.96
C LEU A 32 -8.17 -0.41 3.44
N MET A 33 -9.13 0.32 2.91
CA MET A 33 -9.30 0.48 1.47
C MET A 33 -8.87 1.87 1.05
N ALA A 34 -8.13 1.96 -0.04
CA ALA A 34 -7.75 3.24 -0.62
C ALA A 34 -8.94 3.86 -1.33
N MET A 35 -9.11 5.16 -1.15
CA MET A 35 -10.18 5.90 -1.82
C MET A 35 -9.63 6.80 -2.94
N GLU A 36 -8.32 6.83 -3.10
CA GLU A 36 -7.66 7.65 -4.11
C GLU A 36 -6.56 6.85 -4.76
N ARG A 37 -6.12 7.30 -5.92
CA ARG A 37 -4.99 6.69 -6.59
C ARG A 37 -3.69 7.33 -6.12
N CYS A 38 -2.64 6.52 -6.01
CA CYS A 38 -1.34 7.05 -5.65
C CYS A 38 -0.26 5.99 -5.87
N TRP A 39 0.97 6.40 -5.68
CA TRP A 39 2.11 5.49 -5.58
C TRP A 39 2.53 5.47 -4.12
N LEU A 40 2.54 4.28 -3.53
CA LEU A 40 3.02 4.09 -2.16
C LEU A 40 4.43 3.51 -2.21
N ASP A 41 5.35 4.15 -1.54
CA ASP A 41 6.70 3.61 -1.48
C ASP A 41 6.84 2.63 -0.31
N THR A 42 7.96 1.94 -0.28
CA THR A 42 8.23 0.93 0.73
C THR A 42 8.15 1.50 2.14
N LYS A 43 8.64 2.72 2.32
CA LYS A 43 8.66 3.35 3.65
C LYS A 43 7.26 3.63 4.15
N GLN A 44 6.38 4.10 3.28
CA GLN A 44 5.00 4.39 3.65
C GLN A 44 4.26 3.11 4.01
N ILE A 45 4.43 2.06 3.22
CA ILE A 45 3.81 0.78 3.48
C ILE A 45 4.28 0.22 4.82
N GLU A 46 5.58 0.28 5.06
CA GLU A 46 6.15 -0.24 6.29
C GLU A 46 5.71 0.58 7.51
N ALA A 47 5.65 1.90 7.37
CA ALA A 47 5.21 2.75 8.47
C ALA A 47 3.77 2.44 8.86
N ALA A 48 2.91 2.22 7.88
CA ALA A 48 1.52 1.88 8.15
C ALA A 48 1.42 0.51 8.83
N ARG A 49 2.16 -0.47 8.34
CA ARG A 49 2.17 -1.81 8.94
C ARG A 49 2.62 -1.76 10.39
N VAL A 50 3.67 -1.01 10.67
CA VAL A 50 4.19 -0.89 12.03
C VAL A 50 3.16 -0.22 12.94
N ALA A 51 2.45 0.79 12.44
CA ALA A 51 1.41 1.45 13.22
C ALA A 51 0.32 0.46 13.64
N ILE A 52 -0.07 -0.41 12.71
CA ILE A 52 -1.09 -1.43 13.00
C ILE A 52 -0.58 -2.41 14.05
N THR A 53 0.59 -2.98 13.84
CA THR A 53 1.10 -4.01 14.75
C THR A 53 1.37 -3.46 16.14
N ARG A 54 1.86 -2.24 16.24
CA ARG A 54 2.10 -1.62 17.55
C ARG A 54 0.82 -1.43 18.33
N PHE A 55 -0.21 -0.95 17.67
CA PHE A 55 -1.46 -0.74 18.36
C PHE A 55 -2.08 -2.05 18.80
N MET A 56 -2.01 -3.08 17.94
CA MET A 56 -2.57 -4.38 18.26
C MET A 56 -1.71 -5.17 19.24
N LYS A 57 -0.51 -4.68 19.57
CA LYS A 57 0.39 -5.31 20.52
C LYS A 57 0.65 -6.78 20.21
N ARG A 58 0.84 -7.05 18.92
CA ARG A 58 1.12 -8.39 18.39
C ARG A 58 -0.05 -9.37 18.55
N ARG A 59 -1.22 -8.87 18.82
CA ARG A 59 -2.42 -9.71 18.82
C ARG A 59 -2.95 -9.76 17.39
N GLY A 60 -3.57 -10.89 17.05
CA GLY A 60 -4.15 -11.04 15.75
C GLY A 60 -3.12 -11.13 14.64
N LYS A 61 -3.61 -11.01 13.41
CA LYS A 61 -2.78 -11.10 12.22
C LYS A 61 -2.97 -9.90 11.33
N VAL A 62 -1.93 -9.55 10.58
CA VAL A 62 -1.95 -8.44 9.63
C VAL A 62 -1.49 -8.98 8.28
N TRP A 63 -2.24 -8.68 7.24
CA TRP A 63 -1.84 -8.98 5.87
C TRP A 63 -1.61 -7.68 5.12
N ILE A 64 -0.50 -7.62 4.41
CA ILE A 64 -0.20 -6.50 3.51
C ILE A 64 -0.64 -6.93 2.12
N ARG A 65 -1.64 -6.24 1.56
CA ARG A 65 -2.21 -6.61 0.28
C ARG A 65 -1.54 -5.91 -0.89
N VAL A 66 -0.63 -5.00 -0.62
CA VAL A 66 0.05 -4.25 -1.67
C VAL A 66 1.53 -4.57 -1.64
N PHE A 67 2.15 -4.53 -2.81
CA PHE A 67 3.55 -4.85 -2.94
C PHE A 67 4.22 -3.83 -3.85
N PRO A 68 5.39 -3.31 -3.48
CA PRO A 68 6.07 -2.31 -4.31
C PRO A 68 6.79 -3.00 -5.46
N ASP A 69 6.05 -3.23 -6.54
CA ASP A 69 6.57 -3.98 -7.68
C ASP A 69 6.88 -3.11 -8.89
N LYS A 70 6.63 -1.81 -8.80
CA LYS A 70 6.94 -0.89 -9.89
C LYS A 70 8.17 -0.07 -9.53
N SER A 71 9.19 -0.14 -10.37
CA SER A 71 10.39 0.67 -10.17
C SER A 71 10.24 2.03 -10.83
N TYR A 72 10.91 3.01 -10.28
CA TYR A 72 11.04 4.29 -10.94
C TYR A 72 12.41 4.85 -10.66
N THR A 73 12.85 5.76 -11.52
CA THR A 73 14.13 6.41 -11.38
C THR A 73 13.93 7.86 -11.04
N LYS A 74 14.82 8.38 -10.21
CA LYS A 74 14.82 9.78 -9.86
C LYS A 74 16.09 10.39 -10.43
N LYS A 75 15.93 11.43 -11.26
CA LYS A 75 17.06 12.09 -11.83
C LYS A 75 17.71 13.00 -10.81
N PRO A 76 18.99 12.81 -10.50
CA PRO A 76 19.64 13.71 -9.56
C PRO A 76 19.70 15.13 -10.10
N LEU A 77 19.73 16.09 -9.22
CA LEU A 77 19.79 17.50 -9.63
C LEU A 77 21.04 17.79 -10.43
N GLU A 78 22.15 17.13 -10.13
CA GLU A 78 23.41 17.34 -10.83
C GLU A 78 23.55 16.48 -12.07
N THR A 79 22.55 15.72 -12.44
CA THR A 79 22.66 14.85 -13.61
C THR A 79 22.78 15.70 -14.85
N ARG A 80 23.86 15.51 -15.58
CA ARG A 80 24.06 16.20 -16.84
C ARG A 80 23.15 15.64 -17.89
N MET A 81 22.74 16.47 -18.80
CA MET A 81 21.93 16.04 -19.91
C MET A 81 22.67 15.06 -20.77
N GLY A 82 21.96 14.10 -21.32
CA GLY A 82 22.54 13.10 -22.18
C GLY A 82 23.07 11.88 -21.49
N LYS A 83 22.95 11.83 -20.16
CA LYS A 83 23.41 10.67 -19.41
C LYS A 83 22.42 9.52 -19.39
N GLY A 84 21.27 9.67 -20.02
CA GLY A 84 20.27 8.63 -20.01
C GLY A 84 19.57 8.48 -18.67
N LYS A 85 18.92 7.35 -18.46
CA LYS A 85 18.22 7.09 -17.22
C LYS A 85 19.20 6.86 -16.10
N GLY A 86 18.88 7.42 -14.94
CA GLY A 86 19.63 7.12 -13.75
C GLY A 86 19.38 5.72 -13.25
N PRO A 87 20.05 5.32 -12.18
CA PRO A 87 19.79 4.01 -11.58
C PRO A 87 18.39 3.95 -11.00
N VAL A 88 17.91 2.73 -10.73
CA VAL A 88 16.62 2.55 -10.07
C VAL A 88 16.72 3.18 -8.69
N GLU A 89 15.84 4.14 -8.44
CA GLU A 89 15.87 4.90 -7.20
C GLU A 89 15.01 4.25 -6.14
N SER A 90 13.85 3.75 -6.53
CA SER A 90 12.89 3.26 -5.55
C SER A 90 11.89 2.33 -6.21
N TRP A 91 11.16 1.63 -5.36
CA TRP A 91 10.08 0.75 -5.76
C TRP A 91 8.80 1.25 -5.12
N VAL A 92 7.71 1.21 -5.86
CA VAL A 92 6.42 1.68 -5.38
C VAL A 92 5.33 0.70 -5.77
N ALA A 93 4.27 0.71 -4.96
CA ALA A 93 3.03 0.01 -5.29
C ALA A 93 2.10 1.02 -5.95
N VAL A 94 1.54 0.64 -7.09
CA VAL A 94 0.56 1.49 -7.78
C VAL A 94 -0.80 1.18 -7.18
N ILE A 95 -1.41 2.21 -6.58
CA ILE A 95 -2.67 2.04 -5.87
C ILE A 95 -3.79 2.70 -6.67
N ARG A 96 -4.89 1.99 -6.79
CA ARG A 96 -6.11 2.49 -7.43
C ARG A 96 -7.22 2.62 -6.41
N PRO A 97 -8.20 3.47 -6.64
CA PRO A 97 -9.34 3.56 -5.74
C PRO A 97 -10.00 2.21 -5.56
N ALA A 98 -10.48 1.93 -4.36
CA ALA A 98 -11.10 0.69 -3.95
C ALA A 98 -10.14 -0.48 -3.75
N SER A 99 -8.84 -0.23 -3.83
CA SER A 99 -7.85 -1.27 -3.54
C SER A 99 -7.71 -1.44 -2.03
N VAL A 100 -7.72 -2.69 -1.57
CA VAL A 100 -7.50 -2.99 -0.15
C VAL A 100 -5.99 -3.02 0.10
N LEU A 101 -5.55 -2.23 1.07
CA LEU A 101 -4.13 -2.07 1.36
C LEU A 101 -3.65 -3.02 2.45
N PHE A 102 -4.42 -3.14 3.51
CA PHE A 102 -4.09 -3.98 4.65
C PHE A 102 -5.33 -4.69 5.14
N GLU A 103 -5.13 -5.85 5.76
CA GLU A 103 -6.22 -6.57 6.42
C GLU A 103 -5.76 -7.01 7.79
N VAL A 104 -6.69 -7.11 8.71
CA VAL A 104 -6.40 -7.60 10.06
C VAL A 104 -7.46 -8.60 10.49
N ASP A 105 -7.09 -9.47 11.40
CA ASP A 105 -7.99 -10.45 11.97
C ASP A 105 -7.56 -10.77 13.39
N GLY A 106 -8.46 -11.38 14.15
CA GLY A 106 -8.14 -11.82 15.50
C GLY A 106 -8.20 -10.74 16.54
N VAL A 107 -8.83 -9.60 16.25
CA VAL A 107 -9.03 -8.52 17.20
C VAL A 107 -10.46 -8.00 17.09
N PRO A 108 -10.99 -7.38 18.16
CA PRO A 108 -12.30 -6.78 18.09
C PRO A 108 -12.35 -5.64 17.08
N GLU A 109 -13.55 -5.34 16.58
CA GLU A 109 -13.70 -4.29 15.58
C GLU A 109 -13.17 -2.94 16.06
N ALA A 110 -13.39 -2.59 17.31
CA ALA A 110 -12.92 -1.31 17.84
C ALA A 110 -11.40 -1.20 17.76
N VAL A 111 -10.69 -2.29 18.05
CA VAL A 111 -9.25 -2.33 17.97
C VAL A 111 -8.80 -2.25 16.52
N ALA A 112 -9.46 -3.00 15.65
CA ALA A 112 -9.14 -2.98 14.22
C ALA A 112 -9.33 -1.59 13.64
N ARG A 113 -10.45 -0.95 13.98
CA ARG A 113 -10.77 0.38 13.47
C ARG A 113 -9.72 1.41 13.88
N GLU A 114 -9.31 1.36 15.13
CA GLU A 114 -8.30 2.31 15.61
C GLU A 114 -6.93 2.02 15.01
N SER A 115 -6.55 0.76 14.87
CA SER A 115 -5.27 0.43 14.26
C SER A 115 -5.21 0.90 12.81
N MET A 116 -6.33 0.75 12.09
CA MET A 116 -6.39 1.22 10.70
C MET A 116 -6.37 2.74 10.61
N ARG A 117 -6.98 3.43 11.59
CA ARG A 117 -6.91 4.89 11.63
C ARG A 117 -5.47 5.35 11.79
N LEU A 118 -4.72 4.69 12.65
CA LEU A 118 -3.31 5.04 12.86
C LEU A 118 -2.48 4.75 11.60
N ALA A 119 -2.79 3.65 10.92
CA ALA A 119 -2.11 3.33 9.66
C ALA A 119 -2.42 4.39 8.61
N ALA A 120 -3.68 4.81 8.54
CA ALA A 120 -4.08 5.80 7.55
C ALA A 120 -3.32 7.11 7.69
N ASN A 121 -2.95 7.47 8.93
CA ASN A 121 -2.18 8.69 9.16
C ASN A 121 -0.78 8.63 8.56
N LYS A 122 -0.30 7.44 8.20
CA LYS A 122 1.00 7.27 7.58
C LYS A 122 0.93 7.24 6.07
N LEU A 123 -0.27 7.33 5.52
CA LEU A 123 -0.50 7.24 4.08
C LEU A 123 -0.91 8.60 3.54
N PRO A 124 -0.57 8.90 2.29
CA PRO A 124 -0.85 10.23 1.71
C PRO A 124 -2.23 10.35 1.09
N ILE A 125 -3.09 9.37 1.27
CA ILE A 125 -4.40 9.33 0.60
C ILE A 125 -5.51 9.09 1.61
N ARG A 126 -6.72 9.37 1.17
CA ARG A 126 -7.89 9.03 1.96
C ARG A 126 -8.14 7.54 1.89
N THR A 127 -8.58 6.97 3.00
CA THR A 127 -8.81 5.55 3.11
C THR A 127 -10.16 5.33 3.79
N LYS A 128 -10.63 4.09 3.72
CA LYS A 128 -11.89 3.71 4.33
C LYS A 128 -11.71 2.38 5.05
N PHE A 129 -12.23 2.30 6.27
CA PHE A 129 -12.27 1.05 7.00
C PHE A 129 -13.39 0.19 6.44
N ILE A 130 -13.09 -1.07 6.15
CA ILE A 130 -14.07 -2.00 5.60
C ILE A 130 -14.07 -3.28 6.41
N SER A 131 -15.18 -4.00 6.32
CA SER A 131 -15.37 -5.25 7.02
C SER A 131 -15.78 -6.32 6.00
N ARG A 132 -15.34 -7.55 6.26
CA ARG A 132 -15.73 -8.67 5.41
C ARG A 132 -17.22 -8.92 5.47
N HIS A 133 -17.77 -8.82 6.66
CA HIS A 133 -19.20 -9.07 6.86
C HIS A 133 -19.97 -7.78 6.83
N LYS A 134 -19.80 -7.06 5.77
CA LYS A 134 -20.54 -5.84 5.60
C LYS A 134 -21.99 -6.19 5.36
N LEU A 135 -22.81 -5.87 6.30
CA LEU A 135 -24.26 -6.01 6.13
C LEU A 135 -24.73 -4.84 5.31
N GLY A 136 -25.43 -5.17 4.33
CA GLY A 136 -25.89 -4.24 3.30
C GLY A 136 -26.47 -3.03 3.85
#